data_1bfaa42209964bafd42996a9a60b3705
#
_entry.id   1bfaa42209964bafd42996a9a60b3705
#
_cell.length_a   1.000
_cell.length_b   1.000
_cell.length_c   1.000
_cell.angle_alpha   90.00
_cell.angle_beta   90.00
_cell.angle_gamma   90.00
#
_symmetry.space_group_name_H-M   'P 1'
#
loop_
_entity.id
_entity.type
_entity.pdbx_description
1 polymer ?
#
loop_
_entity_poly.entity_id
_entity_poly.type
_entity_poly.pdbx_seq_one_letter_code
_entity_poly.pdbx_strand_id
1 'polypeptide(L)'
;LRVLARRDIPRRPGSNMLGDYKRGEHHVWLGPSCAIGKDGFMEPSPVMYVPSGASLDKRIAYVKVDEDTFREVAATVFRCLPQVNRPEVMLPVIGWFFATPMKPRFMERVGTFPTLFVWGTQGSGKSSLCIDIMWPLFDIRDAEPYSATETEFALLKLLTSTRSVPVFIDEYKPYDMQRQRLNTLHRY
;
A
#
# COMPACT_ATOMS: atom_id res chain seq x y z
N LEU A 1 -4.72 19.06 33.35
CA LEU A 1 -5.38 19.34 32.05
C LEU A 1 -5.35 20.84 31.69
N ARG A 2 -5.57 21.78 32.60
CA ARG A 2 -5.52 23.24 32.33
C ARG A 2 -4.11 23.78 31.99
N VAL A 3 -3.04 23.12 32.39
CA VAL A 3 -1.64 23.55 32.13
C VAL A 3 -1.23 23.29 30.69
N LEU A 4 -1.74 22.23 30.07
CA LEU A 4 -1.45 21.89 28.68
C LEU A 4 -2.17 22.81 27.66
N ALA A 5 -3.29 23.41 28.05
CA ALA A 5 -4.07 24.30 27.18
C ALA A 5 -3.42 25.68 26.94
N ARG A 6 -2.35 26.03 27.67
CA ARG A 6 -1.66 27.34 27.57
C ARG A 6 -0.34 27.26 26.77
N ARG A 7 0.12 26.08 26.32
CA ARG A 7 1.27 25.99 25.45
C ARG A 7 0.78 26.08 23.99
N ASP A 8 1.40 26.94 23.23
CA ASP A 8 1.28 26.99 21.76
C ASP A 8 1.92 25.72 21.18
N ILE A 9 1.21 24.60 21.34
CA ILE A 9 1.63 23.32 20.76
C ILE A 9 1.24 23.38 19.28
N PRO A 10 2.22 23.31 18.38
CA PRO A 10 1.92 23.33 16.95
C PRO A 10 0.98 22.17 16.61
N ARG A 11 -0.23 22.50 16.15
CA ARG A 11 -1.22 21.51 15.74
C ARG A 11 -0.86 21.00 14.35
N ARG A 12 -0.73 19.70 14.20
CA ARG A 12 -0.56 19.04 12.91
C ARG A 12 -1.80 18.20 12.62
N PRO A 13 -2.28 18.15 11.36
CA PRO A 13 -3.34 17.22 10.97
C PRO A 13 -2.86 15.78 11.17
N GLY A 14 -3.75 14.90 11.59
CA GLY A 14 -3.52 13.47 11.71
C GLY A 14 -4.28 12.71 10.63
N SER A 15 -3.72 11.59 10.17
CA SER A 15 -4.38 10.63 9.29
C SER A 15 -4.16 9.22 9.82
N ASN A 16 -5.19 8.40 9.77
CA ASN A 16 -5.12 6.98 10.07
C ASN A 16 -4.97 6.11 8.82
N MET A 17 -4.70 6.73 7.67
CA MET A 17 -4.53 6.06 6.38
C MET A 17 -3.09 6.21 5.90
N LEU A 18 -2.49 5.09 5.50
CA LEU A 18 -1.19 5.03 4.87
C LEU A 18 -1.27 5.34 3.37
N GLY A 19 -0.18 5.88 2.83
CA GLY A 19 -0.06 6.18 1.41
C GLY A 19 -0.40 7.62 1.07
N ASP A 20 -1.03 7.85 -0.08
CA ASP A 20 -1.28 9.21 -0.59
C ASP A 20 -2.26 10.00 0.29
N TYR A 21 -1.80 11.13 0.80
CA TYR A 21 -2.56 12.09 1.57
C TYR A 21 -2.57 13.44 0.85
N LYS A 22 -3.76 13.91 0.50
CA LYS A 22 -3.94 15.21 -0.18
C LYS A 22 -4.13 16.32 0.86
N ARG A 23 -3.32 17.38 0.74
CA ARG A 23 -3.43 18.60 1.53
C ARG A 23 -3.48 19.82 0.61
N GLY A 24 -4.66 20.37 0.38
CA GLY A 24 -4.85 21.38 -0.65
C GLY A 24 -4.48 20.81 -2.02
N GLU A 25 -3.57 21.50 -2.73
CA GLU A 25 -3.06 21.06 -4.03
C GLU A 25 -1.85 20.09 -3.93
N HIS A 26 -1.35 19.83 -2.71
CA HIS A 26 -0.16 19.02 -2.51
C HIS A 26 -0.52 17.60 -2.08
N HIS A 27 0.24 16.65 -2.61
CA HIS A 27 0.19 15.25 -2.24
C HIS A 27 1.41 14.90 -1.39
N VAL A 28 1.17 14.16 -0.32
CA VAL A 28 2.21 13.68 0.59
C VAL A 28 1.99 12.18 0.75
N TRP A 29 3.04 11.40 0.56
CA TRP A 29 3.02 9.98 0.88
C TRP A 29 3.28 9.78 2.36
N LEU A 30 2.30 9.27 3.08
CA LEU A 30 2.36 9.08 4.53
C LEU A 30 2.70 7.63 4.86
N GLY A 31 3.83 7.45 5.54
CA GLY A 31 4.24 6.19 6.18
C GLY A 31 3.96 6.20 7.68
N PRO A 32 4.20 5.07 8.37
CA PRO A 32 3.97 4.98 9.81
C PRO A 32 4.82 5.97 10.64
N SER A 33 6.03 6.27 10.20
CA SER A 33 6.99 7.14 10.91
C SER A 33 7.51 8.30 10.07
N CYS A 34 7.12 8.41 8.80
CA CYS A 34 7.67 9.42 7.89
C CYS A 34 6.60 9.98 6.95
N ALA A 35 6.92 11.10 6.33
CA ALA A 35 6.18 11.64 5.19
C ALA A 35 7.16 11.89 4.05
N ILE A 36 6.74 11.59 2.82
CA ILE A 36 7.53 11.76 1.61
C ILE A 36 6.76 12.69 0.67
N GLY A 37 7.37 13.77 0.29
CA GLY A 37 6.85 14.74 -0.68
C GLY A 37 7.53 14.61 -2.03
N LYS A 38 7.30 15.57 -2.90
CA LYS A 38 7.91 15.63 -4.24
C LYS A 38 9.44 15.70 -4.22
N ASP A 39 10.01 16.26 -3.16
CA ASP A 39 11.46 16.47 -3.00
C ASP A 39 12.09 15.43 -2.05
N GLY A 40 11.37 14.36 -1.72
CA GLY A 40 11.83 13.30 -0.82
C GLY A 40 11.23 13.38 0.59
N PHE A 41 11.97 12.87 1.58
CA PHE A 41 11.53 12.84 2.98
C PHE A 41 11.33 14.25 3.54
N MET A 42 10.20 14.43 4.22
CA MET A 42 9.79 15.70 4.83
C MET A 42 10.05 15.68 6.34
N GLU A 43 10.92 16.55 6.81
CA GLU A 43 11.21 16.76 8.22
C GLU A 43 11.11 18.26 8.56
N PRO A 44 10.19 18.67 9.42
CA PRO A 44 9.16 17.88 10.09
C PRO A 44 8.03 17.46 9.15
N SER A 45 7.44 16.29 9.40
CA SER A 45 6.28 15.83 8.64
C SER A 45 5.11 16.83 8.75
N PRO A 46 4.48 17.24 7.64
CA PRO A 46 3.32 18.15 7.68
C PRO A 46 2.04 17.47 8.18
N VAL A 47 2.01 16.14 8.23
CA VAL A 47 0.89 15.30 8.67
C VAL A 47 1.45 14.22 9.58
N MET A 48 0.74 13.88 10.64
CA MET A 48 1.10 12.77 11.52
C MET A 48 0.27 11.54 11.17
N TYR A 49 0.93 10.38 11.08
CA TYR A 49 0.23 9.12 11.05
C TYR A 49 -0.30 8.79 12.46
N VAL A 50 -1.58 8.47 12.54
CA VAL A 50 -2.24 8.01 13.78
C VAL A 50 -2.53 6.52 13.58
N PRO A 51 -1.87 5.61 14.32
CA PRO A 51 -2.03 4.18 14.11
C PRO A 51 -3.49 3.75 14.17
N SER A 52 -3.95 3.09 13.12
CA SER A 52 -5.30 2.52 13.04
C SER A 52 -5.40 1.20 13.79
N GLY A 53 -4.24 0.62 14.14
CA GLY A 53 -4.11 -0.73 14.67
C GLY A 53 -4.37 -1.81 13.62
N ALA A 54 -4.35 -1.46 12.33
CA ALA A 54 -4.29 -2.44 11.24
C ALA A 54 -2.89 -3.07 11.21
N SER A 55 -2.80 -4.33 10.77
CA SER A 55 -1.51 -5.03 10.71
C SER A 55 -0.55 -4.42 9.70
N LEU A 56 -1.06 -3.70 8.68
CA LEU A 56 -0.26 -3.05 7.66
C LEU A 56 0.69 -2.00 8.24
N ASP A 57 0.29 -1.26 9.28
CA ASP A 57 1.11 -0.24 9.94
C ASP A 57 2.43 -0.79 10.46
N LYS A 58 2.45 -2.07 10.87
CA LYS A 58 3.61 -2.74 11.45
C LYS A 58 4.53 -3.38 10.41
N ARG A 59 4.07 -3.46 9.16
CA ARG A 59 4.77 -4.15 8.07
C ARG A 59 5.55 -3.20 7.17
N ILE A 60 5.33 -1.90 7.28
CA ILE A 60 5.95 -0.88 6.43
C ILE A 60 6.97 -0.09 7.23
N ALA A 61 8.19 0.03 6.71
CA ALA A 61 9.26 0.81 7.31
C ALA A 61 10.10 1.51 6.22
N TYR A 62 9.62 2.65 5.73
CA TYR A 62 10.36 3.38 4.69
C TYR A 62 11.71 3.85 5.18
N VAL A 63 12.77 3.41 4.49
CA VAL A 63 14.15 3.75 4.78
C VAL A 63 14.66 4.71 3.73
N LYS A 64 15.30 5.81 4.19
CA LYS A 64 15.97 6.73 3.29
C LYS A 64 17.26 6.09 2.79
N VAL A 65 17.42 6.03 1.48
CA VAL A 65 18.65 5.62 0.81
C VAL A 65 19.25 6.80 0.05
N ASP A 66 20.55 6.77 -0.24
CA ASP A 66 21.19 7.74 -1.09
C ASP A 66 20.76 7.58 -2.56
N GLU A 67 20.99 8.62 -3.35
CA GLU A 67 20.50 8.68 -4.73
C GLU A 67 21.19 7.66 -5.64
N ASP A 68 22.46 7.37 -5.42
CA ASP A 68 23.23 6.43 -6.26
C ASP A 68 22.75 5.01 -5.99
N THR A 69 22.59 4.62 -4.74
CA THR A 69 21.98 3.33 -4.35
C THR A 69 20.57 3.20 -4.93
N PHE A 70 19.76 4.25 -4.86
CA PHE A 70 18.41 4.22 -5.43
C PHE A 70 18.45 4.00 -6.95
N ARG A 71 19.31 4.71 -7.67
CA ARG A 71 19.44 4.56 -9.13
C ARG A 71 19.88 3.16 -9.54
N GLU A 72 20.88 2.59 -8.85
CA GLU A 72 21.37 1.24 -9.12
C GLU A 72 20.27 0.19 -8.90
N VAL A 73 19.58 0.26 -7.75
CA VAL A 73 18.49 -0.66 -7.41
C VAL A 73 17.34 -0.50 -8.41
N ALA A 74 16.92 0.73 -8.71
CA ALA A 74 15.84 1.00 -9.65
C ALA A 74 16.18 0.45 -11.06
N ALA A 75 17.39 0.72 -11.55
CA ALA A 75 17.82 0.21 -12.85
C ALA A 75 17.80 -1.33 -12.90
N THR A 76 18.23 -1.98 -11.83
CA THR A 76 18.22 -3.44 -11.70
C THR A 76 16.79 -3.98 -11.66
N VAL A 77 15.93 -3.41 -10.86
CA VAL A 77 14.51 -3.80 -10.74
C VAL A 77 13.82 -3.69 -12.11
N PHE A 78 13.91 -2.54 -12.77
CA PHE A 78 13.23 -2.34 -14.06
C PHE A 78 13.80 -3.21 -15.20
N ARG A 79 15.06 -3.60 -15.09
CA ARG A 79 15.67 -4.54 -16.05
C ARG A 79 15.22 -5.98 -15.81
N CYS A 80 15.17 -6.42 -14.54
CA CYS A 80 14.95 -7.83 -14.18
C CYS A 80 13.46 -8.16 -14.03
N LEU A 81 12.65 -7.24 -13.48
CA LEU A 81 11.26 -7.48 -13.15
C LEU A 81 10.40 -7.97 -14.33
N PRO A 82 10.52 -7.43 -15.56
CA PRO A 82 9.78 -7.95 -16.72
C PRO A 82 10.17 -9.38 -17.14
N GLN A 83 11.33 -9.86 -16.68
CA GLN A 83 11.87 -11.17 -17.04
C GLN A 83 11.52 -12.28 -16.04
N VAL A 84 10.85 -11.95 -14.94
CA VAL A 84 10.43 -12.92 -13.89
C VAL A 84 9.44 -13.95 -14.43
N ASN A 85 8.61 -13.54 -15.39
CA ASN A 85 7.67 -14.42 -16.07
C ASN A 85 7.46 -13.91 -17.52
N ARG A 86 6.51 -14.50 -18.25
CA ARG A 86 6.14 -14.02 -19.58
C ARG A 86 5.66 -12.57 -19.55
N PRO A 87 5.98 -11.76 -20.56
CA PRO A 87 5.58 -10.34 -20.60
C PRO A 87 4.07 -10.13 -20.43
N GLU A 88 3.25 -11.01 -20.99
CA GLU A 88 1.78 -10.92 -20.91
C GLU A 88 1.28 -11.06 -19.47
N VAL A 89 2.05 -11.71 -18.59
CA VAL A 89 1.77 -11.83 -17.16
C VAL A 89 2.38 -10.67 -16.39
N MET A 90 3.66 -10.36 -16.67
CA MET A 90 4.40 -9.39 -15.85
C MET A 90 4.01 -7.94 -16.12
N LEU A 91 3.76 -7.55 -17.37
CA LEU A 91 3.43 -6.15 -17.68
C LEU A 91 2.16 -5.66 -16.98
N PRO A 92 1.03 -6.42 -16.96
CA PRO A 92 -0.14 -6.03 -16.17
C PRO A 92 0.14 -5.94 -14.66
N VAL A 93 0.92 -6.88 -14.10
CA VAL A 93 1.30 -6.88 -12.68
C VAL A 93 2.13 -5.65 -12.34
N ILE A 94 3.20 -5.41 -13.11
CA ILE A 94 4.07 -4.24 -12.94
C ILE A 94 3.26 -2.95 -13.06
N GLY A 95 2.46 -2.82 -14.12
CA GLY A 95 1.63 -1.65 -14.37
C GLY A 95 0.67 -1.39 -13.22
N TRP A 96 -0.01 -2.41 -12.72
CA TRP A 96 -0.94 -2.28 -11.60
C TRP A 96 -0.24 -1.86 -10.30
N PHE A 97 0.86 -2.52 -9.96
CA PHE A 97 1.60 -2.21 -8.73
C PHE A 97 2.15 -0.78 -8.75
N PHE A 98 2.76 -0.34 -9.83
CA PHE A 98 3.28 1.03 -9.94
C PHE A 98 2.19 2.10 -10.14
N ALA A 99 0.99 1.72 -10.58
CA ALA A 99 -0.17 2.61 -10.61
C ALA A 99 -0.87 2.73 -9.25
N THR A 100 -0.73 1.73 -8.35
CA THR A 100 -1.41 1.71 -7.04
C THR A 100 -1.15 2.94 -6.19
N PRO A 101 0.06 3.51 -6.09
CA PRO A 101 0.31 4.77 -5.38
C PRO A 101 -0.54 5.95 -5.90
N MET A 102 -0.91 5.90 -7.16
CA MET A 102 -1.71 6.94 -7.82
C MET A 102 -3.23 6.62 -7.82
N LYS A 103 -3.64 5.52 -7.19
CA LYS A 103 -5.06 5.11 -7.12
C LYS A 103 -6.00 6.25 -6.74
N PRO A 104 -5.76 7.09 -5.71
CA PRO A 104 -6.65 8.20 -5.38
C PRO A 104 -6.86 9.16 -6.54
N ARG A 105 -5.84 9.42 -7.35
CA ARG A 105 -5.93 10.30 -8.53
C ARG A 105 -6.71 9.65 -9.67
N PHE A 106 -6.57 8.33 -9.86
CA PHE A 106 -7.40 7.60 -10.82
C PHE A 106 -8.87 7.62 -10.40
N MET A 107 -9.14 7.42 -9.12
CA MET A 107 -10.51 7.48 -8.58
C MET A 107 -11.13 8.88 -8.76
N GLU A 108 -10.38 9.96 -8.57
CA GLU A 108 -10.85 11.33 -8.81
C GLU A 108 -11.15 11.61 -10.30
N ARG A 109 -10.36 11.06 -11.22
CA ARG A 109 -10.46 11.38 -12.66
C ARG A 109 -11.34 10.43 -13.45
N VAL A 110 -11.30 9.14 -13.12
CA VAL A 110 -11.92 8.07 -13.90
C VAL A 110 -13.06 7.40 -13.11
N GLY A 111 -13.11 7.62 -11.79
CA GLY A 111 -14.13 7.04 -10.91
C GLY A 111 -13.89 5.58 -10.53
N THR A 112 -12.84 4.95 -11.06
CA THR A 112 -12.53 3.54 -10.79
C THR A 112 -11.03 3.26 -10.82
N PHE A 113 -10.62 2.21 -10.11
CA PHE A 113 -9.29 1.61 -10.18
C PHE A 113 -9.45 0.09 -10.15
N PRO A 114 -8.90 -0.65 -11.11
CA PRO A 114 -9.14 -2.08 -11.23
C PRO A 114 -8.49 -2.86 -10.08
N THR A 115 -9.12 -3.94 -9.65
CA THR A 115 -8.50 -4.94 -8.78
C THR A 115 -7.63 -5.87 -9.62
N LEU A 116 -6.40 -6.11 -9.18
CA LEU A 116 -5.54 -7.11 -9.79
C LEU A 116 -5.91 -8.50 -9.25
N PHE A 117 -6.30 -9.39 -10.13
CA PHE A 117 -6.62 -10.77 -9.81
C PHE A 117 -5.58 -11.71 -10.40
N VAL A 118 -4.78 -12.35 -9.56
CA VAL A 118 -3.74 -13.27 -9.98
C VAL A 118 -4.21 -14.70 -9.74
N TRP A 119 -4.35 -15.48 -10.80
CA TRP A 119 -4.79 -16.87 -10.72
C TRP A 119 -3.84 -17.80 -11.49
N GLY A 120 -3.88 -19.08 -11.17
CA GLY A 120 -3.05 -20.11 -11.81
C GLY A 120 -2.96 -21.36 -10.95
N THR A 121 -2.32 -22.39 -11.48
CA THR A 121 -2.13 -23.67 -10.79
C THR A 121 -1.33 -23.51 -9.49
N GLN A 122 -1.48 -24.45 -8.60
CA GLN A 122 -0.67 -24.49 -7.39
C GLN A 122 0.82 -24.60 -7.76
N GLY A 123 1.68 -23.90 -7.01
CA GLY A 123 3.12 -23.90 -7.26
C GLY A 123 3.58 -23.03 -8.44
N SER A 124 2.69 -22.24 -9.08
CA SER A 124 3.05 -21.37 -10.22
C SER A 124 3.73 -20.04 -9.81
N GLY A 125 4.12 -19.86 -8.56
CA GLY A 125 4.85 -18.69 -8.08
C GLY A 125 4.01 -17.43 -7.82
N LYS A 126 2.67 -17.53 -7.75
CA LYS A 126 1.78 -16.37 -7.50
C LYS A 126 2.08 -15.66 -6.19
N SER A 127 2.16 -16.42 -5.10
CA SER A 127 2.43 -15.85 -3.77
C SER A 127 3.84 -15.30 -3.69
N SER A 128 4.84 -16.02 -4.24
CA SER A 128 6.23 -15.52 -4.32
C SER A 128 6.34 -14.23 -5.13
N LEU A 129 5.62 -14.10 -6.24
CA LEU A 129 5.59 -12.86 -7.01
C LEU A 129 5.11 -11.69 -6.15
N CYS A 130 4.05 -11.88 -5.39
CA CYS A 130 3.49 -10.80 -4.55
C CYS A 130 4.33 -10.53 -3.30
N ILE A 131 4.75 -11.58 -2.57
CA ILE A 131 5.40 -11.47 -1.27
C ILE A 131 6.89 -11.17 -1.40
N ASP A 132 7.59 -11.93 -2.26
CA ASP A 132 9.06 -11.89 -2.32
C ASP A 132 9.57 -10.82 -3.30
N ILE A 133 8.72 -10.36 -4.23
CA ILE A 133 9.13 -9.42 -5.29
C ILE A 133 8.38 -8.09 -5.20
N MET A 134 7.04 -8.10 -5.25
CA MET A 134 6.28 -6.86 -5.40
C MET A 134 6.09 -6.09 -4.09
N TRP A 135 5.83 -6.78 -2.98
CA TRP A 135 5.68 -6.13 -1.68
C TRP A 135 6.96 -5.45 -1.15
N PRO A 136 8.17 -6.03 -1.30
CA PRO A 136 9.40 -5.35 -0.94
C PRO A 136 9.61 -4.00 -1.63
N LEU A 137 9.06 -3.78 -2.83
CA LEU A 137 9.08 -2.48 -3.52
C LEU A 137 8.27 -1.40 -2.79
N PHE A 138 7.39 -1.79 -1.87
CA PHE A 138 6.64 -0.91 -0.97
C PHE A 138 7.18 -0.96 0.46
N ASP A 139 8.37 -1.53 0.64
CA ASP A 139 9.00 -1.78 1.95
C ASP A 139 8.12 -2.60 2.92
N ILE A 140 7.32 -3.50 2.35
CA ILE A 140 6.57 -4.51 3.10
C ILE A 140 7.42 -5.77 3.12
N ARG A 141 7.97 -6.09 4.30
CA ARG A 141 8.91 -7.21 4.47
C ARG A 141 8.36 -8.22 5.46
N ASP A 142 8.85 -9.45 5.35
CA ASP A 142 8.56 -10.58 6.27
C ASP A 142 7.06 -10.71 6.57
N ALA A 143 6.24 -10.52 5.53
CA ALA A 143 4.81 -10.45 5.67
C ALA A 143 4.14 -11.63 4.97
N GLU A 144 3.28 -12.34 5.71
CA GLU A 144 2.35 -13.29 5.11
C GLU A 144 1.19 -12.56 4.43
N PRO A 145 0.60 -13.14 3.37
CA PRO A 145 -0.60 -12.59 2.76
C PRO A 145 -1.74 -12.54 3.77
N TYR A 146 -2.67 -11.63 3.54
CA TYR A 146 -3.90 -11.62 4.31
C TYR A 146 -4.84 -12.71 3.79
N SER A 147 -5.53 -13.41 4.70
CA SER A 147 -6.49 -14.43 4.27
C SER A 147 -7.84 -13.80 3.93
N ALA A 148 -8.44 -14.22 2.81
CA ALA A 148 -9.82 -13.88 2.50
C ALA A 148 -10.83 -14.48 3.50
N THR A 149 -10.40 -15.43 4.34
CA THR A 149 -11.21 -16.05 5.39
C THR A 149 -11.19 -15.29 6.71
N GLU A 150 -10.41 -14.22 6.82
CA GLU A 150 -10.42 -13.32 7.98
C GLU A 150 -11.81 -12.81 8.31
N THR A 151 -12.00 -12.32 9.53
CA THR A 151 -13.28 -11.71 9.93
C THR A 151 -13.58 -10.48 9.07
N GLU A 152 -14.86 -10.21 8.80
CA GLU A 152 -15.26 -9.01 8.04
C GLU A 152 -14.69 -7.72 8.65
N PHE A 153 -14.68 -7.63 9.97
CA PHE A 153 -14.11 -6.48 10.68
C PHE A 153 -12.61 -6.32 10.43
N ALA A 154 -11.83 -7.42 10.44
CA ALA A 154 -10.40 -7.39 10.17
C ALA A 154 -10.11 -6.96 8.73
N LEU A 155 -10.87 -7.48 7.76
CA LEU A 155 -10.78 -7.09 6.36
C LEU A 155 -11.14 -5.62 6.14
N LEU A 156 -12.23 -5.15 6.73
CA LEU A 156 -12.62 -3.73 6.66
C LEU A 156 -11.54 -2.83 7.23
N LYS A 157 -11.02 -3.16 8.40
CA LYS A 157 -9.96 -2.41 9.05
C LYS A 157 -8.68 -2.35 8.20
N LEU A 158 -8.31 -3.47 7.58
CA LEU A 158 -7.18 -3.55 6.67
C LEU A 158 -7.41 -2.66 5.44
N LEU A 159 -8.52 -2.85 4.73
CA LEU A 159 -8.81 -2.16 3.48
C LEU A 159 -9.03 -0.65 3.65
N THR A 160 -9.50 -0.22 4.83
CA THR A 160 -9.65 1.20 5.17
C THR A 160 -8.37 1.83 5.72
N SER A 161 -7.32 1.05 6.02
CA SER A 161 -6.04 1.58 6.52
C SER A 161 -5.16 2.20 5.44
N THR A 162 -5.48 1.96 4.17
CA THR A 162 -4.75 2.53 3.03
C THR A 162 -5.63 2.70 1.80
N ARG A 163 -5.27 3.66 0.94
CA ARG A 163 -5.87 3.84 -0.40
C ARG A 163 -4.89 3.58 -1.53
N SER A 164 -3.61 3.45 -1.23
CA SER A 164 -2.54 3.51 -2.25
C SER A 164 -1.39 2.54 -1.99
N VAL A 165 -1.44 1.78 -0.88
CA VAL A 165 -0.50 0.67 -0.65
C VAL A 165 -1.17 -0.62 -1.10
N PRO A 166 -0.49 -1.47 -1.91
CA PRO A 166 -1.07 -2.72 -2.37
C PRO A 166 -1.27 -3.70 -1.22
N VAL A 167 -2.48 -4.24 -1.11
CA VAL A 167 -2.85 -5.27 -0.14
C VAL A 167 -3.00 -6.59 -0.90
N PHE A 168 -2.26 -7.61 -0.49
CA PHE A 168 -2.38 -8.94 -1.06
C PHE A 168 -3.26 -9.83 -0.15
N ILE A 169 -4.37 -10.29 -0.73
CA ILE A 169 -5.32 -11.19 -0.08
C ILE A 169 -5.24 -12.53 -0.81
N ASP A 170 -4.82 -13.56 -0.10
CA ASP A 170 -4.74 -14.93 -0.62
C ASP A 170 -6.01 -15.73 -0.29
N GLU A 171 -6.13 -16.90 -0.89
CA GLU A 171 -7.25 -17.84 -0.71
C GLU A 171 -8.63 -17.26 -1.07
N TYR A 172 -8.69 -16.38 -2.07
CA TYR A 172 -9.96 -15.88 -2.56
C TYR A 172 -10.76 -16.97 -3.27
N LYS A 173 -11.69 -17.58 -2.55
CA LYS A 173 -12.59 -18.64 -3.03
C LYS A 173 -14.05 -18.17 -2.91
N PRO A 174 -14.57 -17.47 -3.92
CA PRO A 174 -15.89 -16.84 -3.84
C PRO A 174 -17.04 -17.82 -3.54
N TYR A 175 -16.91 -19.06 -3.98
CA TYR A 175 -17.94 -20.08 -3.74
C TYR A 175 -18.02 -20.54 -2.28
N ASP A 176 -16.91 -20.43 -1.54
CA ASP A 176 -16.81 -20.84 -0.13
C ASP A 176 -17.03 -19.65 0.83
N MET A 177 -17.19 -18.44 0.28
CA MET A 177 -17.30 -17.21 1.08
C MET A 177 -18.75 -16.79 1.30
N GLN A 178 -19.04 -16.30 2.51
CA GLN A 178 -20.31 -15.66 2.79
C GLN A 178 -20.52 -14.41 1.91
N ARG A 179 -21.74 -14.22 1.41
CA ARG A 179 -22.10 -13.11 0.51
C ARG A 179 -21.73 -11.71 1.04
N GLN A 180 -21.85 -11.53 2.35
CA GLN A 180 -21.49 -10.25 3.01
C GLN A 180 -20.00 -9.96 2.89
N ARG A 181 -19.14 -10.95 3.10
CA ARG A 181 -17.69 -10.85 2.97
C ARG A 181 -17.26 -10.57 1.53
N LEU A 182 -17.87 -11.23 0.55
CA LEU A 182 -17.66 -10.94 -0.87
C LEU A 182 -17.99 -9.48 -1.20
N ASN A 183 -19.14 -8.98 -0.72
CA ASN A 183 -19.54 -7.59 -0.91
C ASN A 183 -18.52 -6.60 -0.30
N THR A 184 -17.95 -6.93 0.85
CA THR A 184 -16.91 -6.11 1.48
C THR A 184 -15.66 -6.05 0.62
N LEU A 185 -15.16 -7.18 0.12
CA LEU A 185 -13.98 -7.22 -0.74
C LEU A 185 -14.19 -6.52 -2.09
N HIS A 186 -15.40 -6.52 -2.62
CA HIS A 186 -15.69 -5.88 -3.91
C HIS A 186 -15.91 -4.36 -3.83
N ARG A 187 -16.11 -3.79 -2.62
CA ARG A 187 -16.30 -2.34 -2.43
C ARG A 187 -14.99 -1.55 -2.33
N TYR A 188 -13.90 -2.20 -2.01
CA TYR A 188 -12.59 -1.59 -1.73
C TYR A 188 -11.52 -2.03 -2.73
#